data_e76aef2bfa9bdca15c9a023ec8e4ed25
#
_entry.id   e76aef2bfa9bdca15c9a023ec8e4ed25
#
_cell.length_a   1.000
_cell.length_b   1.000
_cell.length_c   1.000
_cell.angle_alpha   90.00
_cell.angle_beta   90.00
_cell.angle_gamma   90.00
#
_symmetry.space_group_name_H-M   'P 1'
#
loop_
_entity.id
_entity.type
_entity.pdbx_description
1 polymer ?
#
loop_
_entity_poly.entity_id
_entity_poly.type
_entity_poly.pdbx_seq_one_letter_code
_entity_poly.pdbx_strand_id
1 'polypeptide(L)'
;LIRYDGNRKITEKAITKYKVLDTNNNSTLIQMNPVTGRKHQLRKQLSELDHPIYGDSKYTFNKSFKRLNKQLMLHSYEIKFMINNKKYTYRALLPDYFKKLLITKKLKFSNN
;
A
#
# COMPACT_ATOMS: atom_id res chain seq x y z
N LEU A 1 -3.18 -4.95 14.52
CA LEU A 1 -2.37 -5.96 13.83
C LEU A 1 -1.80 -6.98 14.81
N ILE A 2 -1.64 -8.19 14.33
CA ILE A 2 -1.10 -9.29 15.09
C ILE A 2 0.33 -9.57 14.61
N ARG A 3 1.26 -9.72 15.56
CA ARG A 3 2.60 -10.23 15.30
C ARG A 3 2.93 -11.35 16.28
N TYR A 4 3.90 -12.16 15.93
CA TYR A 4 4.37 -13.24 16.78
C TYR A 4 5.80 -12.96 17.24
N ASP A 5 6.05 -13.14 18.54
CA ASP A 5 7.37 -13.13 19.14
C ASP A 5 7.63 -14.53 19.68
N GLY A 6 8.33 -15.35 18.88
CA GLY A 6 8.38 -16.79 19.10
C GLY A 6 6.97 -17.40 18.98
N ASN A 7 6.50 -18.07 20.04
CA ASN A 7 5.13 -18.61 20.12
C ASN A 7 4.13 -17.62 20.70
N ARG A 8 4.56 -16.42 20.99
CA ARG A 8 3.74 -15.41 21.67
C ARG A 8 3.00 -14.55 20.65
N LYS A 9 1.68 -14.50 20.77
CA LYS A 9 0.83 -13.64 19.94
C LYS A 9 0.74 -12.26 20.57
N ILE A 10 1.12 -11.24 19.81
CA ILE A 10 1.07 -9.85 20.25
C ILE A 10 0.13 -9.07 19.34
N THR A 11 -0.81 -8.33 19.92
CA THR A 11 -1.68 -7.40 19.19
C THR A 11 -1.10 -6.00 19.28
N GLU A 12 -0.90 -5.37 18.13
CA GLU A 12 -0.36 -4.01 18.05
C GLU A 12 -1.38 -3.07 17.44
N LYS A 13 -1.48 -1.87 18.02
CA LYS A 13 -2.27 -0.81 17.43
C LYS A 13 -1.60 -0.33 16.15
N ALA A 14 -2.36 -0.23 15.06
CA ALA A 14 -1.89 0.27 13.79
C ALA A 14 -2.91 1.22 13.19
N ILE A 15 -2.47 2.42 12.84
CA ILE A 15 -3.33 3.47 12.31
C ILE A 15 -2.81 3.91 10.96
N THR A 16 -3.68 3.88 9.96
CA THR A 16 -3.39 4.39 8.62
C THR A 16 -4.55 5.27 8.16
N LYS A 17 -4.24 6.48 7.74
CA LYS A 17 -5.21 7.35 7.06
C LYS A 17 -5.16 7.03 5.58
N TYR A 18 -6.30 7.12 4.90
CA TYR A 18 -6.34 6.83 3.48
C TYR A 18 -7.30 7.76 2.73
N LYS A 19 -7.07 7.85 1.44
CA LYS A 19 -7.91 8.60 0.52
C LYS A 19 -8.03 7.81 -0.77
N VAL A 20 -9.25 7.62 -1.26
CA VAL A 20 -9.48 7.02 -2.57
C VAL A 20 -9.21 8.10 -3.63
N LEU A 21 -8.28 7.82 -4.54
CA LEU A 21 -7.92 8.75 -5.60
C LEU A 21 -8.74 8.50 -6.86
N ASP A 22 -9.01 7.25 -7.18
CA ASP A 22 -9.82 6.87 -8.33
C ASP A 22 -10.32 5.44 -8.20
N THR A 23 -11.46 5.16 -8.80
CA THR A 23 -12.02 3.80 -8.86
C THR A 23 -12.50 3.51 -10.28
N ASN A 24 -12.35 2.27 -10.71
CA ASN A 24 -12.92 1.82 -11.98
C ASN A 24 -13.16 0.31 -11.91
N ASN A 25 -14.39 -0.09 -12.17
CA ASN A 25 -14.81 -1.48 -12.13
C ASN A 25 -14.38 -2.17 -10.82
N ASN A 26 -13.43 -3.09 -10.88
CA ASN A 26 -13.02 -3.90 -9.76
C ASN A 26 -11.71 -3.41 -9.13
N SER A 27 -11.27 -2.20 -9.44
CA SER A 27 -9.98 -1.69 -8.99
C SER A 27 -10.10 -0.31 -8.36
N THR A 28 -9.28 -0.05 -7.36
CA THR A 28 -9.22 1.22 -6.65
C THR A 28 -7.77 1.68 -6.54
N LEU A 29 -7.52 2.94 -6.86
CA LEU A 29 -6.26 3.60 -6.57
C LEU A 29 -6.41 4.35 -5.26
N ILE A 30 -5.58 4.02 -4.29
CA ILE A 30 -5.68 4.54 -2.94
C ILE A 30 -4.36 5.19 -2.53
N GLN A 31 -4.46 6.35 -1.87
CA GLN A 31 -3.33 6.96 -1.18
C GLN A 31 -3.43 6.63 0.30
N MET A 32 -2.34 6.14 0.88
CA MET A 32 -2.31 5.74 2.28
C MET A 32 -1.23 6.49 3.02
N ASN A 33 -1.58 6.99 4.20
CA ASN A 33 -0.68 7.72 5.08
C ASN A 33 -0.60 6.97 6.42
N PRO A 34 0.39 6.09 6.60
CA PRO A 34 0.54 5.36 7.86
C PRO A 34 0.95 6.31 8.99
N VAL A 35 0.20 6.30 10.08
CA VAL A 35 0.53 7.03 11.30
C VAL A 35 1.50 6.21 12.14
N THR A 36 1.27 4.90 12.20
CA THR A 36 2.18 3.93 12.81
C THR A 36 2.96 3.20 11.71
N GLY A 37 4.06 2.53 12.06
CA GLY A 37 4.92 1.86 11.09
C GLY A 37 5.13 0.38 11.38
N ARG A 38 4.07 -0.37 11.62
CA ARG A 38 4.17 -1.81 11.89
C ARG A 38 4.58 -2.57 10.64
N LYS A 39 5.22 -3.72 10.82
CA LYS A 39 5.71 -4.54 9.72
C LYS A 39 4.57 -4.89 8.75
N HIS A 40 4.76 -4.53 7.48
CA HIS A 40 3.79 -4.75 6.40
C HIS A 40 2.38 -4.22 6.71
N GLN A 41 2.31 -3.13 7.48
CA GLN A 41 1.04 -2.60 7.99
C GLN A 41 -0.01 -2.37 6.90
N LEU A 42 0.36 -1.68 5.82
CA LEU A 42 -0.59 -1.34 4.75
C LEU A 42 -1.09 -2.60 4.04
N ARG A 43 -0.19 -3.55 3.80
CA ARG A 43 -0.51 -4.81 3.14
C ARG A 43 -1.48 -5.65 3.99
N LYS A 44 -1.18 -5.76 5.29
CA LYS A 44 -2.00 -6.51 6.24
C LYS A 44 -3.38 -5.88 6.42
N GLN A 45 -3.44 -4.56 6.57
CA GLN A 45 -4.70 -3.87 6.80
C GLN A 45 -5.65 -3.99 5.61
N LEU A 46 -5.13 -3.81 4.39
CA LEU A 46 -5.96 -3.96 3.20
C LEU A 46 -6.42 -5.40 2.99
N SER A 47 -5.56 -6.37 3.29
CA SER A 47 -5.93 -7.78 3.23
C SER A 47 -7.04 -8.12 4.23
N GLU A 48 -6.97 -7.57 5.44
CA GLU A 48 -7.99 -7.77 6.47
C GLU A 48 -9.35 -7.18 6.08
N LEU A 49 -9.36 -6.16 5.23
CA LEU A 49 -10.57 -5.55 4.70
C LEU A 49 -11.11 -6.26 3.44
N ASP A 50 -10.53 -7.40 3.07
CA ASP A 50 -10.83 -8.13 1.82
C ASP A 50 -10.51 -7.34 0.55
N HIS A 51 -9.57 -6.40 0.64
CA HIS A 51 -9.07 -5.62 -0.48
C HIS A 51 -7.56 -5.69 -0.56
N PRO A 52 -6.98 -6.89 -0.76
CA PRO A 52 -5.52 -7.02 -0.80
C PRO A 52 -4.94 -6.18 -1.93
N ILE A 53 -3.71 -5.71 -1.72
CA ILE A 53 -3.00 -4.93 -2.73
C ILE A 53 -2.76 -5.82 -3.97
N TYR A 54 -2.98 -5.26 -5.15
CA TYR A 54 -2.71 -5.97 -6.40
C TYR A 54 -1.25 -6.42 -6.45
N GLY A 55 -1.05 -7.70 -6.75
CA GLY A 55 0.29 -8.28 -6.79
C GLY A 55 0.83 -8.74 -5.44
N ASP A 56 0.07 -8.62 -4.36
CA ASP A 56 0.50 -9.11 -3.06
C ASP A 56 0.31 -10.63 -2.98
N SER A 57 1.42 -11.36 -3.04
CA SER A 57 1.40 -12.82 -2.98
C SER A 57 1.37 -13.36 -1.56
N LYS A 58 1.70 -12.54 -0.56
CA LYS A 58 1.79 -12.96 0.83
C LYS A 58 0.49 -12.75 1.59
N TYR A 59 -0.15 -11.60 1.42
CA TYR A 59 -1.35 -11.20 2.14
C TYR A 59 -2.56 -11.22 1.23
N THR A 60 -2.86 -12.38 0.69
CA THR A 60 -4.03 -12.59 -0.16
C THR A 60 -4.67 -13.93 0.17
N PHE A 61 -6.01 -13.96 0.19
CA PHE A 61 -6.77 -15.19 0.42
C PHE A 61 -6.97 -15.99 -0.86
N ASN A 62 -6.85 -15.36 -2.01
CA ASN A 62 -7.05 -16.02 -3.28
C ASN A 62 -5.72 -16.57 -3.81
N LYS A 63 -5.54 -17.90 -3.71
CA LYS A 63 -4.33 -18.57 -4.17
C LYS A 63 -4.05 -18.37 -5.66
N SER A 64 -5.06 -18.08 -6.48
CA SER A 64 -4.85 -17.79 -7.89
C SER A 64 -4.07 -16.50 -8.12
N PHE A 65 -4.15 -15.53 -7.22
CA PHE A 65 -3.32 -14.32 -7.28
C PHE A 65 -1.84 -14.61 -7.03
N LYS A 66 -1.52 -15.64 -6.23
CA LYS A 66 -0.12 -16.06 -5.99
C LYS A 66 0.55 -16.59 -7.25
N ARG A 67 -0.22 -17.17 -8.17
CA ARG A 67 0.28 -17.77 -9.41
C ARG A 67 0.58 -16.76 -10.51
N LEU A 68 0.09 -15.52 -10.36
CA LEU A 68 0.17 -14.53 -11.44
C LEU A 68 1.51 -13.84 -11.52
N ASN A 69 2.42 -14.09 -10.57
CA ASN A 69 3.78 -13.54 -10.57
C ASN A 69 3.79 -12.04 -10.82
N LYS A 70 2.80 -11.35 -10.28
CA LYS A 70 2.61 -9.91 -10.47
C LYS A 70 3.46 -9.14 -9.47
N GLN A 71 3.90 -7.96 -9.89
CA GLN A 71 4.59 -7.05 -8.99
C GLN A 71 3.63 -6.43 -7.98
N LEU A 72 4.09 -6.28 -6.75
CA LEU A 72 3.32 -5.63 -5.69
C LEU A 72 3.09 -4.15 -6.05
N MET A 73 1.83 -3.77 -6.18
CA MET A 73 1.43 -2.41 -6.53
C MET A 73 1.35 -1.53 -5.29
N LEU A 74 2.47 -1.40 -4.60
CA LEU A 74 2.64 -0.53 -3.45
C LEU A 74 3.90 0.30 -3.67
N HIS A 75 3.73 1.63 -3.72
CA HIS A 75 4.82 2.55 -3.98
C HIS A 75 4.90 3.60 -2.88
N SER A 76 6.10 3.80 -2.34
CA SER A 76 6.37 4.90 -1.41
C SER A 76 6.56 6.17 -2.22
N TYR A 77 5.50 6.98 -2.32
CA TYR A 77 5.44 8.13 -3.22
C TYR A 77 6.03 9.40 -2.62
N GLU A 78 5.77 9.64 -1.35
CA GLU A 78 6.18 10.89 -0.71
C GLU A 78 6.66 10.65 0.71
N ILE A 79 7.74 11.34 1.09
CA ILE A 79 8.21 11.38 2.47
C ILE A 79 8.42 12.84 2.89
N LYS A 80 7.97 13.16 4.09
CA LYS A 80 8.15 14.47 4.73
C LYS A 80 8.82 14.29 6.07
N PHE A 81 9.82 15.11 6.34
CA PHE A 81 10.51 15.07 7.63
C PHE A 81 11.13 16.41 7.96
N MET A 82 11.56 16.59 9.20
CA MET A 82 12.22 17.80 9.68
C MET A 82 13.60 17.47 10.25
N ILE A 83 14.57 18.29 9.89
CA ILE A 83 15.92 18.29 10.49
C ILE A 83 16.25 19.72 10.85
N ASN A 84 16.61 19.97 12.13
CA ASN A 84 16.97 21.30 12.63
C ASN A 84 15.96 22.39 12.26
N ASN A 85 14.67 22.10 12.45
CA ASN A 85 13.54 22.98 12.15
C ASN A 85 13.34 23.29 10.66
N LYS A 86 14.06 22.60 9.79
CA LYS A 86 13.87 22.72 8.35
C LYS A 86 13.05 21.54 7.83
N LYS A 87 12.03 21.84 7.04
CA LYS A 87 11.13 20.82 6.46
C LYS A 87 11.69 20.32 5.13
N TYR A 88 11.65 19.01 4.94
CA TYR A 88 12.04 18.35 3.71
C TYR A 88 10.87 17.53 3.18
N THR A 89 10.63 17.63 1.87
CA THR A 89 9.63 16.83 1.17
C THR A 89 10.27 16.23 -0.06
N TYR A 90 10.23 14.91 -0.19
CA TYR A 90 10.74 14.21 -1.36
C TYR A 90 9.64 13.34 -1.93
N ARG A 91 9.53 13.33 -3.27
CA ARG A 91 8.59 12.51 -4.01
C ARG A 91 9.33 11.61 -4.98
N ALA A 92 8.93 10.35 -5.05
CA ALA A 92 9.42 9.38 -6.01
C ALA A 92 8.35 9.17 -7.08
N LEU A 93 8.70 9.41 -8.34
CA LEU A 93 7.78 9.19 -9.45
C LEU A 93 7.33 7.73 -9.48
N LEU A 94 6.11 7.50 -9.97
CA LEU A 94 5.60 6.14 -10.11
C LEU A 94 6.49 5.35 -11.06
N PRO A 95 6.85 4.10 -10.71
CA PRO A 95 7.58 3.22 -11.63
C PRO A 95 6.78 2.93 -12.89
N ASP A 96 7.45 2.58 -13.98
CA ASP A 96 6.79 2.29 -15.24
C ASP A 96 5.76 1.16 -15.12
N TYR A 97 6.07 0.11 -14.38
CA TYR A 97 5.12 -1.00 -14.20
C TYR A 97 3.84 -0.53 -13.50
N PHE A 98 3.95 0.42 -12.58
CA PHE A 98 2.81 0.99 -11.88
C PHE A 98 1.96 1.84 -12.83
N LYS A 99 2.61 2.71 -13.60
CA LYS A 99 1.94 3.55 -14.60
C LYS A 99 1.20 2.70 -15.64
N LYS A 100 1.83 1.62 -16.12
CA LYS A 100 1.22 0.71 -17.09
C LYS A 100 -0.05 0.06 -16.54
N LEU A 101 -0.01 -0.37 -15.28
CA LEU A 101 -1.19 -0.97 -14.67
C LEU A 101 -2.32 0.04 -14.51
N LEU A 102 -2.02 1.28 -14.14
CA LEU A 102 -3.03 2.33 -14.04
C LEU A 102 -3.73 2.54 -15.39
N ILE A 103 -2.97 2.57 -16.48
CA ILE A 103 -3.52 2.70 -17.83
C ILE A 103 -4.42 1.49 -18.14
N THR A 104 -3.93 0.28 -17.89
CA THR A 104 -4.68 -0.97 -18.14
C THR A 104 -5.98 -0.99 -17.36
N LYS A 105 -5.97 -0.55 -16.11
CA LYS A 105 -7.15 -0.52 -15.24
C LYS A 105 -7.98 0.75 -15.41
N LYS A 106 -7.57 1.65 -16.30
CA LYS A 106 -8.23 2.95 -16.53
C LYS A 106 -8.39 3.77 -15.24
N LEU A 107 -7.36 3.77 -14.43
CA LEU A 107 -7.29 4.57 -13.21
C LEU A 107 -6.44 5.81 -13.46
N LYS A 108 -6.91 6.95 -12.97
CA LYS A 108 -6.23 8.24 -13.17
C LYS A 108 -5.49 8.66 -11.92
N PHE A 109 -4.27 9.13 -12.08
CA PHE A 109 -3.47 9.71 -11.02
C PHE A 109 -2.91 11.05 -11.46
N SER A 110 -3.13 12.06 -10.63
CA SER A 110 -2.60 13.42 -10.84
C SER A 110 -1.51 13.74 -9.83
N ASN A 111 -0.38 14.27 -10.31
CA ASN A 111 0.79 14.63 -9.50
C ASN A 111 0.67 16.02 -8.84
N ASN A 112 -0.50 16.51 -8.61
CA ASN A 112 -0.67 17.84 -8.02
C ASN A 112 -0.33 17.89 -6.53
#